data_f7f7c49fe4c79543451c325d99a10694
#
_entry.id   f7f7c49fe4c79543451c325d99a10694
#
_cell.length_a   1.000
_cell.length_b   1.000
_cell.length_c   1.000
_cell.angle_alpha   90.00
_cell.angle_beta   90.00
_cell.angle_gamma   90.00
#
_symmetry.space_group_name_H-M   'P 1'
#
loop_
_entity.id
_entity.type
_entity.pdbx_description
1 polymer ?
#
loop_
_entity_poly.entity_id
_entity_poly.type
_entity_poly.pdbx_seq_one_letter_code
_entity_poly.pdbx_strand_id
1 'polypeptide(L)'
;MFDIVAVLLVSVAVSPLIIGIIIWIKINSKGSLFFIQQRVGLNFKIFNIYKFRSMVSNANNLGPSITSSDDNRITKSGKILRKTKLDEIPQFLNVLKGDMSIVGPRPEVLKFVNQKKEDYKKILKIKPGITDNAAIKFRDEEVIMEQYKNKEKAYIDFILPKKIQLYLDYIKNISFLNDLRIILNTLKII
;
A
#
# COMPACT_ATOMS: atom_id res chain seq x y z
N MET A 1 -13.80 7.36 13.75
CA MET A 1 -13.21 7.73 15.06
C MET A 1 -12.23 6.66 15.55
N PHE A 2 -12.59 5.37 15.50
CA PHE A 2 -11.69 4.26 15.88
C PHE A 2 -10.32 4.31 15.19
N ASP A 3 -10.26 4.45 13.87
CA ASP A 3 -9.02 4.50 13.10
C ASP A 3 -8.03 5.56 13.58
N ILE A 4 -8.54 6.76 13.86
CA ILE A 4 -7.70 7.89 14.30
C ILE A 4 -7.07 7.57 15.66
N VAL A 5 -7.87 7.09 16.62
CA VAL A 5 -7.39 6.75 17.96
C VAL A 5 -6.39 5.60 17.89
N ALA A 6 -6.70 4.53 17.14
CA ALA A 6 -5.82 3.40 16.98
C ALA A 6 -4.48 3.80 16.34
N VAL A 7 -4.51 4.59 15.26
CA VAL A 7 -3.29 5.07 14.59
C VAL A 7 -2.46 5.97 15.51
N LEU A 8 -3.06 6.86 16.29
CA LEU A 8 -2.32 7.69 17.25
C LEU A 8 -1.61 6.83 18.31
N LEU A 9 -2.31 5.88 18.92
CA LEU A 9 -1.72 4.98 19.92
C LEU A 9 -0.57 4.15 19.33
N VAL A 10 -0.78 3.54 18.16
CA VAL A 10 0.24 2.76 17.47
C VAL A 10 1.42 3.65 17.08
N SER A 11 1.18 4.87 16.57
CA SER A 11 2.26 5.79 16.18
C SER A 11 3.17 6.16 17.35
N VAL A 12 2.60 6.37 18.54
CA VAL A 12 3.39 6.61 19.76
C VAL A 12 4.22 5.38 20.11
N ALA A 13 3.60 4.19 20.11
CA ALA A 13 4.30 2.95 20.46
C ALA A 13 5.45 2.61 19.50
N VAL A 14 5.27 2.87 18.18
CA VAL A 14 6.30 2.58 17.17
C VAL A 14 7.22 3.76 16.87
N SER A 15 7.11 4.88 17.58
CA SER A 15 7.92 6.08 17.34
C SER A 15 9.44 5.84 17.42
N PRO A 16 9.99 5.03 18.35
CA PRO A 16 11.43 4.73 18.35
C PRO A 16 11.87 3.99 17.08
N LEU A 17 11.04 3.06 16.58
CA LEU A 17 11.28 2.35 15.32
C LEU A 17 11.27 3.32 14.14
N ILE A 18 10.30 4.24 14.09
CA ILE A 18 10.20 5.26 13.04
C ILE A 18 11.48 6.10 12.99
N ILE A 19 11.98 6.55 14.14
CA ILE A 19 13.22 7.32 14.23
C ILE A 19 14.40 6.50 13.69
N GLY A 20 14.53 5.25 14.08
CA GLY A 20 15.57 4.35 13.57
C GLY A 20 15.51 4.17 12.06
N ILE A 21 14.31 3.99 11.49
CA ILE A 21 14.10 3.89 10.04
C ILE A 21 14.51 5.18 9.33
N ILE A 22 14.14 6.34 9.85
CA ILE A 22 14.50 7.66 9.30
C ILE A 22 16.02 7.81 9.19
N ILE A 23 16.72 7.54 10.28
CA ILE A 23 18.19 7.61 10.32
C ILE A 23 18.78 6.63 9.30
N TRP A 24 18.30 5.41 9.29
CA TRP A 24 18.80 4.37 8.37
C TRP A 24 18.61 4.73 6.90
N ILE A 25 17.44 5.25 6.50
CA ILE A 25 17.21 5.71 5.12
C ILE A 25 18.17 6.85 4.76
N LYS A 26 18.39 7.80 5.66
CA LYS A 26 19.27 8.96 5.41
C LYS A 26 20.73 8.57 5.25
N ILE A 27 21.21 7.58 5.99
CA ILE A 27 22.58 7.06 5.87
C ILE A 27 22.75 6.26 4.57
N ASN A 28 21.75 5.44 4.21
CA ASN A 28 21.87 4.51 3.07
C ASN A 28 21.64 5.15 1.69
N SER A 29 20.94 6.28 1.61
CA SER A 29 20.63 6.89 0.31
C SER A 29 20.39 8.40 0.41
N LYS A 30 20.89 9.17 -0.56
CA LYS A 30 20.65 10.62 -0.67
C LYS A 30 19.24 10.90 -1.22
N GLY A 31 18.60 11.97 -0.74
CA GLY A 31 17.32 12.47 -1.25
C GLY A 31 16.21 12.54 -0.21
N SER A 32 14.93 12.65 -0.67
CA SER A 32 13.75 12.76 0.19
C SER A 32 13.58 11.52 1.08
N LEU A 33 13.10 11.72 2.30
CA LEU A 33 12.73 10.65 3.22
C LEU A 33 11.50 9.89 2.73
N PHE A 34 10.53 10.62 2.19
CA PHE A 34 9.27 10.07 1.74
C PHE A 34 9.24 9.89 0.23
N PHE A 35 8.60 8.82 -0.18
CA PHE A 35 8.05 8.62 -1.52
C PHE A 35 6.57 9.02 -1.47
N ILE A 36 6.17 9.88 -2.39
CA ILE A 36 4.80 10.39 -2.50
C ILE A 36 4.28 10.03 -3.88
N GLN A 37 3.08 9.45 -3.95
CA GLN A 37 2.45 9.06 -5.21
C GLN A 37 0.95 9.35 -5.16
N GLN A 38 0.41 9.82 -6.28
CA GLN A 38 -1.03 10.01 -6.42
C GLN A 38 -1.76 8.67 -6.52
N ARG A 39 -2.83 8.57 -5.76
CA ARG A 39 -3.74 7.42 -5.73
C ARG A 39 -5.19 7.88 -5.79
N VAL A 40 -6.06 6.95 -6.19
CA VAL A 40 -7.50 7.21 -6.24
C VAL A 40 -8.13 6.71 -4.94
N GLY A 41 -8.87 7.58 -4.28
CA GLY A 41 -9.56 7.31 -3.03
C GLY A 41 -11.08 7.43 -3.13
N LEU A 42 -11.73 7.66 -1.98
CA LEU A 42 -13.17 7.79 -1.86
C LEU A 42 -13.77 8.73 -2.94
N ASN A 43 -14.84 8.27 -3.59
CA ASN A 43 -15.55 9.00 -4.65
C ASN A 43 -14.64 9.52 -5.76
N PHE A 44 -13.63 8.74 -6.15
CA PHE A 44 -12.62 9.10 -7.17
C PHE A 44 -11.75 10.31 -6.82
N LYS A 45 -11.73 10.77 -5.56
CA LYS A 45 -10.86 11.86 -5.14
C LYS A 45 -9.40 11.40 -5.20
N ILE A 46 -8.56 12.18 -5.89
CA ILE A 46 -7.11 11.94 -5.93
C ILE A 46 -6.50 12.42 -4.61
N PHE A 47 -5.64 11.60 -4.02
CA PHE A 47 -4.87 11.97 -2.84
C PHE A 47 -3.42 11.48 -2.97
N ASN A 48 -2.53 12.02 -2.14
CA ASN A 48 -1.13 11.62 -2.10
C ASN A 48 -0.92 10.55 -1.01
N ILE A 49 -0.54 9.34 -1.40
CA ILE A 49 -0.11 8.30 -0.45
C ILE A 49 1.33 8.55 -0.02
N TYR A 50 1.62 8.39 1.26
CA TYR A 50 2.95 8.54 1.84
C TYR A 50 3.57 7.19 2.15
N LYS A 51 4.83 7.00 1.72
CA LYS A 51 5.64 5.83 2.09
C LYS A 51 7.05 6.28 2.44
N PHE A 52 7.77 5.49 3.20
CA PHE A 52 9.22 5.67 3.27
C PHE A 52 9.85 5.33 1.92
N ARG A 53 10.88 6.10 1.54
CA ARG A 53 11.60 5.83 0.31
C ARG A 53 12.34 4.49 0.42
N SER A 54 11.99 3.58 -0.47
CA SER A 54 12.62 2.27 -0.63
C SER A 54 13.39 2.12 -1.95
N MET A 55 13.37 3.14 -2.81
CA MET A 55 14.03 3.17 -4.11
C MET A 55 14.97 4.36 -4.25
N VAL A 56 15.84 4.31 -5.25
CA VAL A 56 16.72 5.43 -5.63
C VAL A 56 15.89 6.64 -6.05
N SER A 57 16.51 7.84 -5.92
CA SER A 57 15.90 9.06 -6.44
C SER A 57 15.65 8.92 -7.94
N ASN A 58 14.51 9.43 -8.43
CA ASN A 58 14.08 9.34 -9.84
C ASN A 58 13.67 7.93 -10.31
N ALA A 59 13.43 6.97 -9.42
CA ALA A 59 12.99 5.62 -9.77
C ALA A 59 11.77 5.59 -10.71
N ASN A 60 10.88 6.57 -10.61
CA ASN A 60 9.69 6.68 -11.48
C ASN A 60 10.03 6.89 -12.96
N ASN A 61 11.18 7.51 -13.26
CA ASN A 61 11.64 7.77 -14.63
C ASN A 61 12.50 6.61 -15.18
N LEU A 62 12.88 5.67 -14.33
CA LEU A 62 13.82 4.59 -14.67
C LEU A 62 13.13 3.27 -15.00
N GLY A 63 11.81 3.17 -14.83
CA GLY A 63 11.13 1.90 -15.10
C GLY A 63 9.62 1.91 -14.81
N PRO A 64 8.95 0.77 -14.99
CA PRO A 64 7.50 0.65 -14.90
C PRO A 64 6.97 0.91 -13.49
N SER A 65 5.65 1.18 -13.40
CA SER A 65 4.94 1.41 -12.13
C SER A 65 4.81 0.14 -11.28
N ILE A 66 4.80 -1.04 -11.92
CA ILE A 66 4.77 -2.32 -11.23
C ILE A 66 6.21 -2.75 -10.92
N THR A 67 6.47 -2.99 -9.65
CA THR A 67 7.79 -3.38 -9.13
C THR A 67 7.83 -4.88 -8.88
N SER A 68 8.99 -5.49 -9.08
CA SER A 68 9.32 -6.86 -8.66
C SER A 68 10.44 -6.83 -7.62
N SER A 69 10.65 -7.93 -6.91
CA SER A 69 11.67 -8.00 -5.85
C SER A 69 13.11 -7.93 -6.40
N ASP A 70 13.33 -8.24 -7.66
CA ASP A 70 14.60 -8.14 -8.38
C ASP A 70 14.89 -6.74 -8.97
N ASP A 71 14.03 -5.75 -8.71
CA ASP A 71 14.14 -4.41 -9.29
C ASP A 71 15.40 -3.67 -8.78
N ASN A 72 16.32 -3.37 -9.70
CA ASN A 72 17.59 -2.69 -9.39
C ASN A 72 17.44 -1.27 -8.82
N ARG A 73 16.24 -0.68 -8.90
CA ARG A 73 15.94 0.62 -8.31
C ARG A 73 15.77 0.55 -6.80
N ILE A 74 15.61 -0.65 -6.21
CA ILE A 74 15.40 -0.84 -4.77
C ILE A 74 16.73 -0.68 -4.04
N THR A 75 16.76 0.20 -3.03
CA THR A 75 17.96 0.41 -2.20
C THR A 75 18.18 -0.77 -1.23
N LYS A 76 19.38 -0.88 -0.63
CA LYS A 76 19.65 -1.92 0.38
C LYS A 76 18.68 -1.84 1.57
N SER A 77 18.46 -0.66 2.12
CA SER A 77 17.45 -0.42 3.16
C SER A 77 16.03 -0.69 2.63
N GLY A 78 15.76 -0.30 1.39
CA GLY A 78 14.48 -0.50 0.73
C GLY A 78 14.06 -1.97 0.63
N LYS A 79 14.98 -2.89 0.39
CA LYS A 79 14.69 -4.34 0.35
C LYS A 79 14.11 -4.84 1.67
N ILE A 80 14.69 -4.42 2.79
CA ILE A 80 14.21 -4.82 4.11
C ILE A 80 12.89 -4.15 4.44
N LEU A 81 12.78 -2.83 4.20
CA LEU A 81 11.54 -2.08 4.45
C LEU A 81 10.35 -2.66 3.68
N ARG A 82 10.53 -3.02 2.41
CA ARG A 82 9.47 -3.62 1.58
C ARG A 82 9.09 -5.02 2.04
N LYS A 83 10.09 -5.86 2.36
CA LYS A 83 9.87 -7.22 2.86
C LYS A 83 9.08 -7.22 4.18
N THR A 84 9.35 -6.25 5.06
CA THR A 84 8.68 -6.10 6.37
C THR A 84 7.48 -5.16 6.32
N LYS A 85 7.13 -4.60 5.14
CA LYS A 85 6.06 -3.58 4.96
C LYS A 85 6.22 -2.32 5.83
N LEU A 86 7.39 -2.12 6.43
CA LEU A 86 7.68 -0.93 7.23
C LEU A 86 7.76 0.35 6.40
N ASP A 87 7.98 0.24 5.10
CA ASP A 87 7.87 1.37 4.18
C ASP A 87 6.47 1.99 4.13
N GLU A 88 5.44 1.29 4.55
CA GLU A 88 4.05 1.75 4.52
C GLU A 88 3.58 2.45 5.81
N ILE A 89 4.40 2.47 6.89
CA ILE A 89 4.07 3.17 8.14
C ILE A 89 3.63 4.63 7.92
N PRO A 90 4.24 5.43 7.02
CA PRO A 90 3.80 6.80 6.79
C PRO A 90 2.36 6.94 6.27
N GLN A 91 1.70 5.86 5.82
CA GLN A 91 0.27 5.89 5.48
C GLN A 91 -0.62 6.18 6.70
N PHE A 92 -0.10 6.04 7.92
CA PHE A 92 -0.79 6.54 9.12
C PHE A 92 -1.14 8.02 9.01
N LEU A 93 -0.30 8.83 8.35
CA LEU A 93 -0.63 10.23 8.04
C LEU A 93 -1.85 10.35 7.11
N ASN A 94 -2.05 9.41 6.19
CA ASN A 94 -3.23 9.41 5.33
C ASN A 94 -4.50 9.08 6.12
N VAL A 95 -4.41 8.19 7.10
CA VAL A 95 -5.55 7.90 8.00
C VAL A 95 -5.89 9.11 8.85
N LEU A 96 -4.89 9.76 9.45
CA LEU A 96 -5.08 10.98 10.25
C LEU A 96 -5.66 12.14 9.44
N LYS A 97 -5.28 12.28 8.16
CA LYS A 97 -5.85 13.26 7.22
C LYS A 97 -7.26 12.89 6.76
N GLY A 98 -7.72 11.67 7.03
CA GLY A 98 -9.02 11.17 6.59
C GLY A 98 -9.10 10.70 5.14
N ASP A 99 -7.96 10.60 4.43
CA ASP A 99 -7.88 10.07 3.06
C ASP A 99 -8.03 8.55 3.02
N MET A 100 -7.61 7.86 4.09
CA MET A 100 -7.61 6.40 4.22
C MET A 100 -8.26 5.94 5.54
N SER A 101 -8.56 4.65 5.61
CA SER A 101 -8.90 3.87 6.80
C SER A 101 -7.76 2.89 7.12
N ILE A 102 -7.78 2.24 8.28
CA ILE A 102 -6.86 1.12 8.57
C ILE A 102 -7.20 -0.06 7.67
N VAL A 103 -8.50 -0.43 7.60
CA VAL A 103 -8.99 -1.54 6.77
C VAL A 103 -9.82 -1.01 5.61
N GLY A 104 -9.58 -1.53 4.42
CA GLY A 104 -10.31 -1.17 3.21
C GLY A 104 -9.52 -1.52 1.96
N PRO A 105 -10.15 -1.47 0.78
CA PRO A 105 -9.51 -1.74 -0.50
C PRO A 105 -8.23 -0.91 -0.69
N ARG A 106 -7.15 -1.55 -1.14
CA ARG A 106 -5.88 -0.85 -1.38
C ARG A 106 -6.05 0.24 -2.46
N PRO A 107 -5.56 1.48 -2.22
CA PRO A 107 -5.70 2.54 -3.22
C PRO A 107 -4.83 2.28 -4.45
N GLU A 108 -5.42 2.38 -5.63
CA GLU A 108 -4.75 2.15 -6.91
C GLU A 108 -4.40 3.45 -7.63
N VAL A 109 -3.45 3.37 -8.57
CA VAL A 109 -3.14 4.47 -9.50
C VAL A 109 -4.27 4.65 -10.50
N LEU A 110 -4.49 5.89 -10.94
CA LEU A 110 -5.57 6.25 -11.86
C LEU A 110 -5.59 5.38 -13.13
N LYS A 111 -4.42 4.99 -13.63
CA LYS A 111 -4.26 4.14 -14.82
C LYS A 111 -5.03 2.82 -14.69
N PHE A 112 -4.89 2.12 -13.57
CA PHE A 112 -5.55 0.83 -13.34
C PHE A 112 -7.02 0.99 -12.97
N VAL A 113 -7.36 2.05 -12.23
CA VAL A 113 -8.76 2.40 -11.94
C VAL A 113 -9.56 2.61 -13.23
N ASN A 114 -8.99 3.33 -14.20
CA ASN A 114 -9.65 3.61 -15.48
C ASN A 114 -9.89 2.35 -16.32
N GLN A 115 -9.04 1.34 -16.21
CA GLN A 115 -9.21 0.07 -16.93
C GLN A 115 -10.33 -0.81 -16.37
N LYS A 116 -10.69 -0.62 -15.09
CA LYS A 116 -11.74 -1.37 -14.38
C LYS A 116 -12.76 -0.42 -13.74
N LYS A 117 -13.10 0.65 -14.45
CA LYS A 117 -13.87 1.78 -13.93
C LYS A 117 -15.21 1.37 -13.30
N GLU A 118 -15.93 0.41 -13.91
CA GLU A 118 -17.23 -0.03 -13.38
C GLU A 118 -17.10 -0.75 -12.03
N ASP A 119 -16.06 -1.54 -11.84
CA ASP A 119 -15.80 -2.17 -10.55
C ASP A 119 -15.39 -1.12 -9.52
N TYR A 120 -14.52 -0.17 -9.91
CA TYR A 120 -14.07 0.89 -9.02
C TYR A 120 -15.17 1.90 -8.65
N LYS A 121 -16.24 2.06 -9.43
CA LYS A 121 -17.43 2.80 -9.01
C LYS A 121 -18.08 2.21 -7.75
N LYS A 122 -17.96 0.90 -7.55
CA LYS A 122 -18.47 0.21 -6.35
C LYS A 122 -17.45 0.29 -5.21
N ILE A 123 -16.16 0.04 -5.52
CA ILE A 123 -15.07 -0.02 -4.55
C ILE A 123 -14.83 1.34 -3.90
N LEU A 124 -14.82 2.41 -4.68
CA LEU A 124 -14.51 3.76 -4.20
C LEU A 124 -15.70 4.48 -3.51
N LYS A 125 -16.75 3.75 -3.17
CA LYS A 125 -17.81 4.22 -2.27
C LYS A 125 -17.37 4.22 -0.80
N ILE A 126 -16.25 3.57 -0.49
CA ILE A 126 -15.65 3.55 0.84
C ILE A 126 -14.21 4.08 0.76
N LYS A 127 -13.64 4.45 1.91
CA LYS A 127 -12.24 4.87 1.98
C LYS A 127 -11.32 3.69 1.65
N PRO A 128 -10.20 3.92 0.94
CA PRO A 128 -9.16 2.91 0.81
C PRO A 128 -8.51 2.62 2.16
N GLY A 129 -7.93 1.43 2.30
CA GLY A 129 -7.29 0.98 3.53
C GLY A 129 -5.77 0.81 3.42
N ILE A 130 -5.11 0.74 4.58
CA ILE A 130 -3.70 0.32 4.70
C ILE A 130 -3.62 -1.18 4.45
N THR A 131 -4.58 -1.95 4.98
CA THR A 131 -4.66 -3.39 4.82
C THR A 131 -6.04 -3.86 4.37
N ASP A 132 -6.08 -5.03 3.77
CA ASP A 132 -7.27 -5.73 3.28
C ASP A 132 -6.97 -7.21 3.00
N ASN A 133 -7.98 -7.99 2.64
CA ASN A 133 -7.82 -9.40 2.29
C ASN A 133 -6.94 -9.63 1.04
N ALA A 134 -6.89 -8.67 0.11
CA ALA A 134 -6.01 -8.77 -1.06
C ALA A 134 -4.56 -8.51 -0.66
N ALA A 135 -4.28 -7.55 0.23
CA ALA A 135 -2.95 -7.30 0.77
C ALA A 135 -2.39 -8.54 1.50
N ILE A 136 -3.25 -9.26 2.25
CA ILE A 136 -2.90 -10.52 2.90
C ILE A 136 -2.59 -11.61 1.86
N LYS A 137 -3.50 -11.84 0.91
CA LYS A 137 -3.38 -12.91 -0.09
C LYS A 137 -2.23 -12.70 -1.06
N PHE A 138 -1.97 -11.46 -1.45
CA PHE A 138 -0.92 -11.07 -2.40
C PHE A 138 0.25 -10.37 -1.70
N ARG A 139 0.58 -10.79 -0.47
CA ARG A 139 1.72 -10.24 0.29
C ARG A 139 3.01 -10.24 -0.53
N ASP A 140 3.27 -11.34 -1.21
CA ASP A 140 4.47 -11.57 -2.00
C ASP A 140 4.25 -11.29 -3.50
N GLU A 141 3.36 -10.32 -3.83
CA GLU A 141 3.04 -9.93 -5.21
C GLU A 141 4.28 -9.61 -6.03
N GLU A 142 5.27 -8.97 -5.43
CA GLU A 142 6.52 -8.61 -6.09
C GLU A 142 7.29 -9.85 -6.57
N VAL A 143 7.27 -10.95 -5.81
CA VAL A 143 7.86 -12.24 -6.19
C VAL A 143 7.05 -12.89 -7.30
N ILE A 144 5.72 -12.83 -7.22
CA ILE A 144 4.84 -13.35 -8.28
C ILE A 144 5.11 -12.60 -9.60
N MET A 145 5.37 -11.29 -9.54
CA MET A 145 5.63 -10.48 -10.73
C MET A 145 6.98 -10.76 -11.40
N GLU A 146 7.96 -11.39 -10.72
CA GLU A 146 9.24 -11.77 -11.31
C GLU A 146 9.08 -12.75 -12.48
N GLN A 147 8.07 -13.61 -12.43
CA GLN A 147 7.80 -14.65 -13.42
C GLN A 147 7.35 -14.09 -14.78
N TYR A 148 7.00 -12.81 -14.86
CA TYR A 148 6.40 -12.22 -16.04
C TYR A 148 7.32 -11.20 -16.71
N LYS A 149 7.55 -11.36 -18.03
CA LYS A 149 8.30 -10.38 -18.84
C LYS A 149 7.56 -9.03 -18.89
N ASN A 150 6.24 -9.06 -19.13
CA ASN A 150 5.39 -7.87 -19.10
C ASN A 150 4.60 -7.83 -17.79
N LYS A 151 5.22 -7.26 -16.75
CA LYS A 151 4.68 -7.18 -15.39
C LYS A 151 3.35 -6.42 -15.33
N GLU A 152 3.22 -5.35 -16.11
CA GLU A 152 2.01 -4.54 -16.14
C GLU A 152 0.83 -5.32 -16.75
N LYS A 153 1.03 -5.96 -17.89
CA LYS A 153 -0.01 -6.79 -18.49
C LYS A 153 -0.42 -7.93 -17.57
N ALA A 154 0.55 -8.61 -16.95
CA ALA A 154 0.28 -9.68 -16.00
C ALA A 154 -0.51 -9.19 -14.78
N TYR A 155 -0.18 -8.00 -14.25
CA TYR A 155 -0.94 -7.39 -13.17
C TYR A 155 -2.40 -7.17 -13.55
N ILE A 156 -2.64 -6.56 -14.72
CA ILE A 156 -3.99 -6.24 -15.21
C ILE A 156 -4.83 -7.48 -15.49
N ASP A 157 -4.21 -8.50 -16.08
CA ASP A 157 -4.92 -9.69 -16.56
C ASP A 157 -5.13 -10.73 -15.44
N PHE A 158 -4.20 -10.85 -14.48
CA PHE A 158 -4.22 -11.95 -13.51
C PHE A 158 -4.38 -11.51 -12.05
N ILE A 159 -3.76 -10.40 -11.64
CA ILE A 159 -3.75 -9.99 -10.23
C ILE A 159 -4.90 -9.04 -9.92
N LEU A 160 -5.03 -7.98 -10.70
CA LEU A 160 -6.05 -6.95 -10.47
C LEU A 160 -7.48 -7.50 -10.41
N PRO A 161 -7.93 -8.41 -11.30
CA PRO A 161 -9.28 -8.97 -11.20
C PRO A 161 -9.51 -9.74 -9.90
N LYS A 162 -8.51 -10.49 -9.42
CA LYS A 162 -8.61 -11.23 -8.16
C LYS A 162 -8.65 -10.30 -6.95
N LYS A 163 -7.88 -9.21 -6.98
CA LYS A 163 -7.96 -8.16 -5.93
C LYS A 163 -9.32 -7.49 -5.92
N ILE A 164 -9.84 -7.11 -7.09
CA ILE A 164 -11.17 -6.51 -7.23
C ILE A 164 -12.24 -7.40 -6.60
N GLN A 165 -12.21 -8.71 -6.87
CA GLN A 165 -13.15 -9.64 -6.25
C GLN A 165 -13.08 -9.61 -4.72
N LEU A 166 -11.87 -9.64 -4.15
CA LEU A 166 -11.67 -9.56 -2.69
C LEU A 166 -12.14 -8.22 -2.11
N TYR A 167 -11.97 -7.12 -2.84
CA TYR A 167 -12.49 -5.81 -2.44
C TYR A 167 -14.01 -5.79 -2.42
N LEU A 168 -14.65 -6.32 -3.47
CA LEU A 168 -16.11 -6.39 -3.54
C LEU A 168 -16.70 -7.32 -2.46
N ASP A 169 -16.03 -8.42 -2.16
CA ASP A 169 -16.43 -9.33 -1.09
C ASP A 169 -16.29 -8.69 0.30
N TYR A 170 -15.20 -7.91 0.51
CA TYR A 170 -15.04 -7.10 1.74
C TYR A 170 -16.19 -6.10 1.89
N ILE A 171 -16.52 -5.37 0.83
CA ILE A 171 -17.58 -4.34 0.84
C ILE A 171 -18.94 -4.94 1.25
N LYS A 172 -19.24 -6.16 0.82
CA LYS A 172 -20.49 -6.87 1.20
C LYS A 172 -20.51 -7.26 2.68
N ASN A 173 -19.34 -7.41 3.31
CA ASN A 173 -19.19 -7.96 4.65
C ASN A 173 -18.50 -6.98 5.62
N ILE A 174 -18.63 -5.67 5.39
CA ILE A 174 -18.06 -4.66 6.27
C ILE A 174 -18.66 -4.78 7.67
N SER A 175 -17.83 -5.01 8.65
CA SER A 175 -18.19 -4.97 10.07
C SER A 175 -16.93 -4.78 10.90
N PHE A 176 -17.10 -4.23 12.11
CA PHE A 176 -15.99 -4.03 13.04
C PHE A 176 -15.23 -5.33 13.35
N LEU A 177 -15.94 -6.44 13.53
CA LEU A 177 -15.32 -7.75 13.79
C LEU A 177 -14.52 -8.26 12.60
N ASN A 178 -15.02 -8.03 11.37
CA ASN A 178 -14.29 -8.39 10.16
C ASN A 178 -13.02 -7.54 10.00
N ASP A 179 -13.11 -6.24 10.29
CA ASP A 179 -11.94 -5.34 10.27
C ASP A 179 -10.89 -5.78 11.30
N LEU A 180 -11.31 -6.09 12.51
CA LEU A 180 -10.40 -6.59 13.54
C LEU A 180 -9.73 -7.91 13.11
N ARG A 181 -10.49 -8.83 12.49
CA ARG A 181 -9.95 -10.08 11.95
C ARG A 181 -8.90 -9.82 10.85
N ILE A 182 -9.15 -8.87 9.94
CA ILE A 182 -8.21 -8.50 8.89
C ILE A 182 -6.93 -7.91 9.50
N ILE A 183 -7.04 -7.02 10.48
CA ILE A 183 -5.88 -6.45 11.19
C ILE A 183 -5.05 -7.57 11.84
N LEU A 184 -5.68 -8.47 12.60
CA LEU A 184 -4.99 -9.58 13.25
C LEU A 184 -4.31 -10.52 12.25
N ASN A 185 -4.96 -10.82 11.12
CA ASN A 185 -4.36 -11.63 10.07
C ASN A 185 -3.18 -10.93 9.40
N THR A 186 -3.26 -9.61 9.22
CA THR A 186 -2.14 -8.81 8.70
C THR A 186 -0.93 -8.89 9.63
N LEU A 187 -1.14 -8.71 10.94
CA LEU A 187 -0.04 -8.77 11.92
C LEU A 187 0.64 -10.15 11.99
N LYS A 188 -0.08 -11.23 11.68
CA LYS A 188 0.50 -12.59 11.65
C LYS A 188 1.44 -12.84 10.46
N ILE A 189 1.32 -12.07 9.41
CA ILE A 189 2.08 -12.28 8.17
C ILE A 189 3.18 -11.23 7.95
N ILE A 190 3.24 -10.15 8.74
CA ILE A 190 4.34 -9.18 8.74
C ILE A 190 5.53 -9.74 9.50
#